data_50ad91e17d8402cac39e95dccdc28958
#
_entry.id   50ad91e17d8402cac39e95dccdc28958
#
_cell.length_a   1.000
_cell.length_b   1.000
_cell.length_c   1.000
_cell.angle_alpha   90.00
_cell.angle_beta   90.00
_cell.angle_gamma   90.00
#
_symmetry.space_group_name_H-M   'P 1'
#
loop_
_entity.id
_entity.type
_entity.pdbx_description
1 polymer ?
#
loop_
_entity_poly.entity_id
_entity_poly.type
_entity_poly.pdbx_seq_one_letter_code
_entity_poly.pdbx_strand_id
1 'polypeptide(L)'
;FAIGPNYTADLNWGSEKSLVSYNGFAVASRPYSDGWVGYDIKWPYTDHAELAIDGTLLDKKIDFQISLYQKKDVNQLINSPIPAEYGYSGQIVNGLSVKNTGVDLNLSAKVLSNPETVQWNTALNLNYNQNKLTALPGERKQLKVGNRLLRVGEAIDQFWLYENQGA
;
A
#
# COMPACT_ATOMS: atom_id res chain seq x y z
N PHE A 1 0.46 -0.85 3.27
CA PHE A 1 -0.90 -1.39 3.41
C PHE A 1 -0.91 -2.30 4.64
N ALA A 2 -1.63 -1.89 5.69
CA ALA A 2 -1.89 -2.81 6.78
C ALA A 2 -2.88 -3.86 6.24
N ILE A 3 -2.42 -5.09 6.13
CA ILE A 3 -3.31 -6.23 5.99
C ILE A 3 -4.14 -6.21 7.26
N GLY A 4 -5.46 -6.09 7.12
CA GLY A 4 -6.35 -6.16 8.26
C GLY A 4 -6.10 -7.45 9.05
N PRO A 5 -6.41 -7.47 10.34
CA PRO A 5 -6.23 -8.66 11.15
C PRO A 5 -6.98 -9.85 10.54
N ASN A 6 -6.47 -11.06 10.73
CA ASN A 6 -7.00 -12.29 10.13
C ASN A 6 -8.50 -12.55 10.38
N TYR A 7 -9.08 -11.90 11.39
CA TYR A 7 -10.52 -11.98 11.71
C TYR A 7 -11.38 -10.95 10.95
N THR A 8 -10.81 -10.19 10.00
CA THR A 8 -11.58 -9.21 9.18
C THR A 8 -12.71 -9.89 8.40
N ALA A 9 -12.55 -11.16 8.08
CA ALA A 9 -13.56 -11.96 7.39
C ALA A 9 -14.59 -12.63 8.33
N ASP A 10 -14.37 -12.60 9.64
CA ASP A 10 -15.26 -13.22 10.61
C ASP A 10 -16.43 -12.31 10.95
N LEU A 11 -17.55 -12.97 11.34
CA LEU A 11 -18.72 -12.28 11.84
C LEU A 11 -18.39 -11.57 13.15
N ASN A 12 -18.30 -10.27 13.13
CA ASN A 12 -18.04 -9.46 14.31
C ASN A 12 -19.30 -8.66 14.69
N TRP A 13 -19.83 -8.91 15.89
CA TRP A 13 -20.97 -8.18 16.42
C TRP A 13 -20.48 -6.92 17.14
N GLY A 14 -20.70 -5.75 16.52
CA GLY A 14 -20.40 -4.48 17.15
C GLY A 14 -21.52 -4.00 18.05
N SER A 15 -21.16 -3.49 19.22
CA SER A 15 -22.05 -2.62 19.97
C SER A 15 -21.91 -1.20 19.40
N GLU A 16 -22.88 -0.75 18.64
CA GLU A 16 -22.95 0.69 18.33
C GLU A 16 -23.30 1.42 19.63
N LYS A 17 -22.35 2.18 20.13
CA LYS A 17 -22.52 3.03 21.32
C LYS A 17 -23.48 4.20 21.07
N SER A 18 -23.93 4.38 19.86
CA SER A 18 -24.77 5.50 19.46
C SER A 18 -26.16 5.02 19.08
N LEU A 19 -27.13 5.44 19.85
CA LEU A 19 -28.46 5.82 19.40
C LEU A 19 -29.59 4.79 19.45
N VAL A 20 -29.38 3.52 19.66
CA VAL A 20 -30.53 2.64 19.86
C VAL A 20 -30.41 1.96 21.23
N SER A 21 -31.01 2.57 22.22
CA SER A 21 -31.28 1.88 23.47
C SER A 21 -32.74 1.46 23.48
N TYR A 22 -33.02 0.20 23.73
CA TYR A 22 -34.35 -0.27 24.06
C TYR A 22 -34.43 -0.37 25.60
N ASN A 23 -35.35 0.40 26.22
CA ASN A 23 -35.49 0.47 27.66
C ASN A 23 -34.19 0.77 28.45
N GLY A 24 -33.28 1.59 27.90
CA GLY A 24 -32.02 1.93 28.56
C GLY A 24 -30.92 0.89 28.43
N PHE A 25 -31.14 -0.21 27.71
CA PHE A 25 -30.13 -1.23 27.43
C PHE A 25 -29.48 -0.98 26.07
N ALA A 26 -28.16 -1.02 26.01
CA ALA A 26 -27.44 -1.02 24.75
C ALA A 26 -27.75 -2.30 23.96
N VAL A 27 -28.19 -2.15 22.74
CA VAL A 27 -28.53 -3.28 21.86
C VAL A 27 -27.40 -3.49 20.86
N ALA A 28 -27.00 -4.76 20.64
CA ALA A 28 -26.15 -5.10 19.51
C ALA A 28 -26.93 -4.87 18.23
N SER A 29 -26.47 -3.92 17.40
CA SER A 29 -27.30 -3.38 16.31
C SER A 29 -27.15 -4.15 15.01
N ARG A 30 -25.97 -4.69 14.72
CA ARG A 30 -25.71 -5.39 13.45
C ARG A 30 -24.44 -6.26 13.50
N PRO A 31 -24.39 -7.32 12.68
CA PRO A 31 -23.15 -8.05 12.42
C PRO A 31 -22.18 -7.19 11.62
N TYR A 32 -20.90 -7.56 11.60
CA TYR A 32 -19.84 -6.88 10.85
C TYR A 32 -19.70 -5.39 11.19
N SER A 33 -19.39 -5.08 12.44
CA SER A 33 -19.23 -3.71 12.94
C SER A 33 -18.24 -2.86 12.13
N ASP A 34 -17.22 -3.50 11.57
CA ASP A 34 -16.15 -2.87 10.81
C ASP A 34 -16.43 -2.78 9.31
N GLY A 35 -17.61 -3.16 8.89
CA GLY A 35 -18.05 -3.18 7.50
C GLY A 35 -18.50 -4.56 7.04
N TRP A 36 -19.28 -4.59 6.00
CA TRP A 36 -19.74 -5.84 5.40
C TRP A 36 -18.58 -6.55 4.70
N VAL A 37 -18.41 -7.85 4.96
CA VAL A 37 -17.39 -8.68 4.33
C VAL A 37 -17.97 -9.33 3.07
N GLY A 38 -17.21 -9.28 1.97
CA GLY A 38 -17.59 -9.98 0.73
C GLY A 38 -17.52 -11.51 0.89
N TYR A 39 -18.40 -12.23 0.19
CA TYR A 39 -18.45 -13.69 0.26
C TYR A 39 -17.30 -14.41 -0.46
N ASP A 40 -16.65 -13.76 -1.41
CA ASP A 40 -15.61 -14.35 -2.26
C ASP A 40 -14.24 -13.72 -1.95
N ILE A 41 -13.84 -13.77 -0.69
CA ILE A 41 -12.53 -13.26 -0.29
C ILE A 41 -11.46 -14.28 -0.63
N LYS A 42 -10.51 -13.86 -1.47
CA LYS A 42 -9.33 -14.63 -1.87
C LYS A 42 -8.10 -14.16 -1.12
N TRP A 43 -7.16 -15.05 -0.91
CA TRP A 43 -5.89 -14.67 -0.30
C TRP A 43 -5.15 -13.64 -1.16
N PRO A 44 -4.68 -12.54 -0.57
CA PRO A 44 -3.75 -11.65 -1.25
C PRO A 44 -2.38 -12.34 -1.38
N TYR A 45 -1.71 -12.08 -2.48
CA TYR A 45 -0.35 -12.58 -2.70
C TYR A 45 0.52 -11.52 -3.38
N THR A 46 1.82 -11.74 -3.31
CA THR A 46 2.80 -10.84 -3.92
C THR A 46 3.71 -11.64 -4.84
N ASP A 47 3.79 -11.23 -6.09
CA ASP A 47 4.81 -11.66 -7.04
C ASP A 47 5.97 -10.67 -6.97
N HIS A 48 7.19 -11.16 -6.72
CA HIS A 48 8.38 -10.34 -6.68
C HIS A 48 9.46 -10.95 -7.57
N ALA A 49 10.00 -10.12 -8.46
CA ALA A 49 11.15 -10.43 -9.28
C ALA A 49 12.21 -9.34 -9.10
N GLU A 50 13.44 -9.75 -8.84
CA GLU A 50 14.57 -8.86 -8.63
C GLU A 50 15.80 -9.39 -9.35
N LEU A 51 16.54 -8.48 -9.96
CA LEU A 51 17.86 -8.72 -10.51
C LEU A 51 18.83 -7.74 -9.88
N ALA A 52 19.78 -8.26 -9.11
CA ALA A 52 20.82 -7.46 -8.48
C ALA A 52 22.18 -7.81 -9.02
N ILE A 53 23.02 -6.80 -9.21
CA ILE A 53 24.41 -6.92 -9.56
C ILE A 53 25.22 -6.10 -8.57
N ASP A 54 26.16 -6.72 -7.92
CA ASP A 54 27.10 -6.07 -7.02
C ASP A 54 28.54 -6.35 -7.44
N GLY A 55 29.42 -5.44 -7.11
CA GLY A 55 30.83 -5.60 -7.45
C GLY A 55 31.71 -4.53 -6.82
N THR A 56 32.99 -4.81 -6.91
CA THR A 56 34.03 -3.95 -6.36
C THR A 56 35.04 -3.61 -7.47
N LEU A 57 35.39 -2.35 -7.57
CA LEU A 57 36.32 -1.82 -8.57
C LEU A 57 37.51 -1.11 -7.91
N LEU A 58 38.57 -0.89 -8.71
CA LEU A 58 39.77 -0.12 -8.31
C LEU A 58 40.40 -0.61 -7.00
N ASP A 59 40.77 -1.87 -6.95
CA ASP A 59 41.42 -2.49 -5.78
C ASP A 59 40.62 -2.27 -4.46
N LYS A 60 39.34 -2.52 -4.52
CA LYS A 60 38.39 -2.37 -3.40
C LYS A 60 38.21 -0.93 -2.91
N LYS A 61 38.41 0.02 -3.78
CA LYS A 61 38.13 1.44 -3.49
C LYS A 61 36.70 1.87 -3.79
N ILE A 62 36.04 1.21 -4.74
CA ILE A 62 34.67 1.51 -5.11
C ILE A 62 33.85 0.23 -5.04
N ASP A 63 32.83 0.24 -4.23
CA ASP A 63 31.82 -0.82 -4.16
C ASP A 63 30.52 -0.26 -4.78
N PHE A 64 29.89 -1.05 -5.64
CA PHE A 64 28.62 -0.70 -6.26
C PHE A 64 27.63 -1.85 -6.15
N GLN A 65 26.37 -1.50 -6.05
CA GLN A 65 25.24 -2.42 -6.12
C GLN A 65 24.13 -1.77 -6.93
N ILE A 66 23.63 -2.47 -7.92
CA ILE A 66 22.50 -2.06 -8.75
C ILE A 66 21.42 -3.14 -8.63
N SER A 67 20.22 -2.76 -8.25
CA SER A 67 19.08 -3.66 -8.14
C SER A 67 17.95 -3.15 -9.03
N LEU A 68 17.41 -4.03 -9.87
CA LEU A 68 16.20 -3.79 -10.66
C LEU A 68 15.12 -4.69 -10.10
N TYR A 69 13.98 -4.13 -9.73
CA TYR A 69 12.92 -4.94 -9.15
C TYR A 69 11.54 -4.63 -9.73
N GLN A 70 10.70 -5.64 -9.71
CA GLN A 70 9.28 -5.55 -9.98
C GLN A 70 8.52 -6.32 -8.91
N LYS A 71 7.65 -5.63 -8.20
CA LYS A 71 6.77 -6.21 -7.19
C LYS A 71 5.33 -5.99 -7.60
N LYS A 72 4.52 -7.04 -7.62
CA LYS A 72 3.09 -6.97 -7.90
C LYS A 72 2.31 -7.55 -6.74
N ASP A 73 1.61 -6.70 -6.02
CA ASP A 73 0.67 -7.08 -4.97
C ASP A 73 -0.70 -7.32 -5.61
N VAL A 74 -1.26 -8.51 -5.45
CA VAL A 74 -2.48 -8.95 -6.11
C VAL A 74 -3.55 -9.30 -5.09
N ASN A 75 -4.81 -9.05 -5.42
CA ASN A 75 -5.98 -9.35 -4.59
C ASN A 75 -5.94 -8.70 -3.21
N GLN A 76 -5.33 -7.54 -3.06
CA GLN A 76 -5.32 -6.83 -1.78
C GLN A 76 -6.74 -6.48 -1.35
N LEU A 77 -6.98 -6.56 -0.04
CA LEU A 77 -8.25 -6.18 0.56
C LEU A 77 -8.37 -4.67 0.61
N ILE A 78 -9.55 -4.18 0.26
CA ILE A 78 -9.90 -2.76 0.37
C ILE A 78 -11.32 -2.62 0.91
N ASN A 79 -11.54 -1.61 1.73
CA ASN A 79 -12.89 -1.20 2.12
C ASN A 79 -13.47 -0.31 1.01
N SER A 80 -14.37 -0.87 0.22
CA SER A 80 -15.06 -0.19 -0.86
C SER A 80 -16.34 0.46 -0.33
N PRO A 81 -16.55 1.77 -0.53
CA PRO A 81 -17.80 2.41 -0.14
C PRO A 81 -18.98 1.77 -0.88
N ILE A 82 -20.08 1.59 -0.15
CA ILE A 82 -21.35 1.07 -0.65
C ILE A 82 -22.47 2.06 -0.32
N PRO A 83 -23.62 1.99 -1.02
CA PRO A 83 -24.78 2.83 -0.73
C PRO A 83 -25.25 2.68 0.73
N ALA A 84 -25.62 3.80 1.35
CA ALA A 84 -26.00 3.86 2.76
C ALA A 84 -27.25 3.01 3.10
N GLU A 85 -28.10 2.74 2.11
CA GLU A 85 -29.27 1.88 2.24
C GLU A 85 -28.96 0.45 2.65
N TYR A 86 -27.73 -0.03 2.45
CA TYR A 86 -27.28 -1.34 2.94
C TYR A 86 -26.96 -1.34 4.44
N GLY A 87 -27.02 -0.19 5.09
CA GLY A 87 -26.75 -0.07 6.54
C GLY A 87 -25.28 -0.11 6.94
N TYR A 88 -24.35 -0.11 5.98
CA TYR A 88 -22.91 -0.12 6.20
C TYR A 88 -22.24 1.00 5.43
N SER A 89 -21.13 1.53 5.97
CA SER A 89 -20.32 2.56 5.32
C SER A 89 -19.44 2.04 4.19
N GLY A 90 -19.19 0.73 4.20
CA GLY A 90 -18.32 0.09 3.21
C GLY A 90 -18.39 -1.42 3.27
N GLN A 91 -17.80 -2.03 2.27
CA GLN A 91 -17.66 -3.48 2.14
C GLN A 91 -16.19 -3.84 1.93
N ILE A 92 -15.71 -4.82 2.71
CA ILE A 92 -14.36 -5.38 2.54
C ILE A 92 -14.40 -6.35 1.38
N VAL A 93 -13.63 -6.04 0.34
CA VAL A 93 -13.55 -6.84 -0.90
C VAL A 93 -12.11 -6.99 -1.36
N ASN A 94 -11.83 -8.07 -2.09
CA ASN A 94 -10.57 -8.25 -2.82
C ASN A 94 -10.60 -7.53 -4.16
N GLY A 95 -9.43 -7.48 -4.81
CA GLY A 95 -9.29 -7.12 -6.21
C GLY A 95 -8.46 -5.86 -6.43
N LEU A 96 -7.99 -5.21 -5.36
CA LEU A 96 -6.98 -4.18 -5.50
C LEU A 96 -5.65 -4.82 -5.87
N SER A 97 -5.06 -4.39 -6.98
CA SER A 97 -3.72 -4.85 -7.38
C SER A 97 -2.83 -3.67 -7.74
N VAL A 98 -1.61 -3.70 -7.21
CA VAL A 98 -0.62 -2.64 -7.38
C VAL A 98 0.68 -3.23 -7.90
N LYS A 99 1.27 -2.58 -8.88
CA LYS A 99 2.57 -2.91 -9.42
C LYS A 99 3.57 -1.82 -9.06
N ASN A 100 4.67 -2.21 -8.44
CA ASN A 100 5.82 -1.37 -8.18
C ASN A 100 6.98 -1.83 -9.07
N THR A 101 7.64 -0.91 -9.74
CA THR A 101 8.84 -1.17 -10.54
C THR A 101 9.87 -0.13 -10.18
N GLY A 102 11.08 -0.57 -9.86
CA GLY A 102 12.09 0.37 -9.39
C GLY A 102 13.52 -0.06 -9.70
N VAL A 103 14.41 0.89 -9.44
CA VAL A 103 15.85 0.75 -9.57
C VAL A 103 16.49 1.32 -8.32
N ASP A 104 17.36 0.55 -7.70
CA ASP A 104 18.18 0.97 -6.58
C ASP A 104 19.64 0.96 -6.99
N LEU A 105 20.33 2.06 -6.73
CA LEU A 105 21.76 2.20 -6.91
C LEU A 105 22.42 2.59 -5.60
N ASN A 106 23.31 1.75 -5.12
CA ASN A 106 24.18 2.03 -3.99
C ASN A 106 25.61 2.09 -4.50
N LEU A 107 26.28 3.18 -4.22
CA LEU A 107 27.68 3.40 -4.58
C LEU A 107 28.44 3.85 -3.34
N SER A 108 29.52 3.19 -2.99
CA SER A 108 30.41 3.62 -1.94
C SER A 108 31.86 3.70 -2.44
N ALA A 109 32.58 4.73 -2.01
CA ALA A 109 33.94 4.96 -2.43
C ALA A 109 34.84 5.36 -1.26
N LYS A 110 36.02 4.74 -1.18
CA LYS A 110 37.11 5.10 -0.28
C LYS A 110 37.97 6.12 -1.02
N VAL A 111 37.72 7.41 -0.82
CA VAL A 111 38.40 8.50 -1.54
C VAL A 111 39.80 8.69 -1.03
N LEU A 112 39.98 8.67 0.28
CA LEU A 112 41.29 8.72 0.92
C LEU A 112 41.40 7.56 1.94
N SER A 113 42.43 6.79 1.86
CA SER A 113 42.66 5.63 2.73
C SER A 113 44.07 5.59 3.29
N ASN A 114 44.60 6.73 3.73
CA ASN A 114 45.86 6.74 4.46
C ASN A 114 45.56 6.50 5.96
N PRO A 115 45.94 5.34 6.51
CA PRO A 115 45.58 5.01 7.89
C PRO A 115 46.27 5.90 8.94
N GLU A 116 47.29 6.63 8.56
CA GLU A 116 48.05 7.46 9.50
C GLU A 116 47.60 8.93 9.55
N THR A 117 46.80 9.39 8.55
CA THR A 117 46.44 10.80 8.48
C THR A 117 44.91 11.02 8.34
N VAL A 118 44.35 10.65 7.22
CA VAL A 118 42.92 10.92 6.94
C VAL A 118 42.31 9.75 6.21
N GLN A 119 41.14 9.33 6.67
CA GLN A 119 40.29 8.39 5.95
C GLN A 119 39.01 9.11 5.54
N TRP A 120 38.70 9.12 4.24
CA TRP A 120 37.47 9.70 3.73
C TRP A 120 36.73 8.67 2.89
N ASN A 121 35.55 8.28 3.40
CA ASN A 121 34.60 7.39 2.69
C ASN A 121 33.38 8.24 2.30
N THR A 122 32.90 8.00 1.09
CA THR A 122 31.66 8.60 0.61
C THR A 122 30.71 7.53 0.14
N ALA A 123 29.40 7.77 0.28
CA ALA A 123 28.36 6.87 -0.20
C ALA A 123 27.26 7.68 -0.90
N LEU A 124 26.75 7.14 -2.00
CA LEU A 124 25.64 7.66 -2.76
C LEU A 124 24.58 6.57 -2.90
N ASN A 125 23.37 6.84 -2.43
CA ASN A 125 22.23 5.94 -2.57
C ASN A 125 21.16 6.65 -3.40
N LEU A 126 20.79 6.05 -4.51
CA LEU A 126 19.72 6.53 -5.39
C LEU A 126 18.65 5.44 -5.48
N ASN A 127 17.41 5.84 -5.25
CA ASN A 127 16.24 4.99 -5.40
C ASN A 127 15.26 5.65 -6.36
N TYR A 128 14.78 4.90 -7.32
CA TYR A 128 13.66 5.30 -8.18
C TYR A 128 12.60 4.21 -8.13
N ASN A 129 11.38 4.58 -7.75
CA ASN A 129 10.24 3.68 -7.70
C ASN A 129 9.03 4.30 -8.41
N GLN A 130 8.40 3.53 -9.28
CA GLN A 130 7.14 3.86 -9.91
C GLN A 130 6.07 2.87 -9.47
N ASN A 131 5.03 3.34 -8.80
CA ASN A 131 3.87 2.53 -8.51
C ASN A 131 2.75 2.77 -9.52
N LYS A 132 1.99 1.72 -9.83
CA LYS A 132 0.79 1.79 -10.67
C LYS A 132 -0.29 0.87 -10.13
N LEU A 133 -1.49 1.40 -10.05
CA LEU A 133 -2.68 0.62 -9.79
C LEU A 133 -3.03 -0.18 -11.05
N THR A 134 -3.06 -1.51 -10.96
CA THR A 134 -3.31 -2.40 -12.11
C THR A 134 -4.72 -2.96 -12.14
N ALA A 135 -5.37 -3.09 -10.99
CA ALA A 135 -6.76 -3.54 -10.91
C ALA A 135 -7.49 -2.96 -9.70
N LEU A 136 -8.80 -2.83 -9.81
CA LEU A 136 -9.73 -2.47 -8.76
C LEU A 136 -10.83 -3.53 -8.63
N PRO A 137 -11.46 -3.68 -7.44
CA PRO A 137 -12.57 -4.59 -7.23
C PRO A 137 -13.71 -4.38 -8.23
N GLY A 138 -14.28 -5.47 -8.78
CA GLY A 138 -15.42 -5.42 -9.68
C GLY A 138 -15.11 -4.77 -11.03
N GLU A 139 -13.86 -4.90 -11.53
CA GLU A 139 -13.41 -4.38 -12.83
C GLU A 139 -13.63 -2.87 -13.01
N ARG A 140 -13.73 -2.15 -11.91
CA ARG A 140 -13.92 -0.69 -11.91
C ARG A 140 -12.66 -0.01 -12.45
N LYS A 141 -12.84 1.06 -13.23
CA LYS A 141 -11.72 1.87 -13.72
C LYS A 141 -11.25 2.89 -12.70
N GLN A 142 -12.14 3.30 -11.79
CA GLN A 142 -11.83 4.25 -10.72
C GLN A 142 -12.66 3.97 -9.47
N LEU A 143 -12.11 4.34 -8.33
CA LEU A 143 -12.77 4.22 -7.03
C LEU A 143 -12.32 5.38 -6.13
N LYS A 144 -13.28 6.12 -5.57
CA LYS A 144 -13.00 7.15 -4.56
C LYS A 144 -13.03 6.52 -3.18
N VAL A 145 -11.96 6.67 -2.42
CA VAL A 145 -11.84 6.19 -1.05
C VAL A 145 -11.33 7.34 -0.17
N GLY A 146 -12.21 7.93 0.60
CA GLY A 146 -11.88 9.13 1.38
C GLY A 146 -11.44 10.28 0.48
N ASN A 147 -10.25 10.82 0.74
CA ASN A 147 -9.63 11.91 -0.02
C ASN A 147 -8.70 11.43 -1.15
N ARG A 148 -8.81 10.17 -1.55
CA ARG A 148 -8.01 9.59 -2.63
C ARG A 148 -8.91 9.13 -3.77
N LEU A 149 -8.43 9.36 -4.99
CA LEU A 149 -9.02 8.79 -6.18
C LEU A 149 -8.09 7.70 -6.73
N LEU A 150 -8.52 6.46 -6.58
CA LEU A 150 -7.83 5.31 -7.16
C LEU A 150 -8.27 5.17 -8.61
N ARG A 151 -7.32 5.25 -9.54
CA ARG A 151 -7.58 5.09 -10.97
C ARG A 151 -6.62 4.08 -11.56
N VAL A 152 -7.15 3.09 -12.30
CA VAL A 152 -6.33 2.07 -12.94
C VAL A 152 -5.37 2.71 -13.95
N GLY A 153 -4.09 2.35 -13.84
CA GLY A 153 -3.01 2.91 -14.66
C GLY A 153 -2.25 4.08 -14.03
N GLU A 154 -2.77 4.65 -12.96
CA GLU A 154 -2.17 5.79 -12.24
C GLU A 154 -1.55 5.34 -10.91
N ALA A 155 -0.85 6.25 -10.24
CA ALA A 155 -0.27 6.00 -8.93
C ALA A 155 -1.38 5.85 -7.86
N ILE A 156 -1.13 4.99 -6.87
CA ILE A 156 -2.13 4.70 -5.81
C ILE A 156 -2.27 5.83 -4.78
N ASP A 157 -1.31 6.73 -4.72
CA ASP A 157 -1.19 7.79 -3.73
C ASP A 157 -1.72 9.16 -4.19
N GLN A 158 -2.50 9.18 -5.28
CA GLN A 158 -3.12 10.41 -5.77
C GLN A 158 -4.19 10.93 -4.81
N PHE A 159 -4.08 12.23 -4.51
CA PHE A 159 -5.09 12.94 -3.73
C PHE A 159 -6.22 13.45 -4.64
N TRP A 160 -7.43 13.41 -4.13
CA TRP A 160 -8.61 14.01 -4.74
C TRP A 160 -9.08 15.16 -3.85
N LEU A 161 -8.67 16.36 -4.21
CA LEU A 161 -8.93 17.59 -3.44
C LEU A 161 -9.63 18.62 -4.32
N TYR A 162 -10.28 19.58 -3.69
CA TYR A 162 -10.79 20.76 -4.38
C TYR A 162 -9.63 21.68 -4.72
N GLU A 163 -9.61 22.20 -5.94
CA GLU A 163 -8.68 23.24 -6.36
C GLU A 163 -9.15 24.59 -5.80
N ASN A 164 -8.28 25.26 -5.06
CA ASN A 164 -8.57 26.61 -4.59
C ASN A 164 -8.29 27.58 -5.73
N GLN A 165 -9.34 28.26 -6.20
CA GLN A 165 -9.24 29.25 -7.29
C GLN A 165 -8.99 30.68 -6.82
N GLY A 166 -8.67 30.85 -5.54
CA GLY A 166 -8.47 32.17 -4.92
C GLY A 166 -9.79 32.78 -4.41
N ALA A 167 -9.67 33.82 -3.60
CA ALA A 167 -10.78 34.69 -3.15
C ALA A 167 -10.78 35.98 -3.97
#